data_cb8cb719abbdf3eb4d4b97db7fa5ad0a
#
_entry.id   cb8cb719abbdf3eb4d4b97db7fa5ad0a
#
_cell.length_a   1.000
_cell.length_b   1.000
_cell.length_c   1.000
_cell.angle_alpha   90.00
_cell.angle_beta   90.00
_cell.angle_gamma   90.00
#
_symmetry.space_group_name_H-M   'P 1'
#
loop_
_entity.id
_entity.type
_entity.pdbx_description
1 polymer ?
#
loop_
_entity_poly.entity_id
_entity_poly.type
_entity_poly.pdbx_seq_one_letter_code
_entity_poly.pdbx_strand_id
1 'polypeptide(L)'
;MVEYKYDAWGRPLSKAGTLATTLGTLQPFRYRGYAYDEETCCYYLYNRYYSPKWSRFINADAANLIVDTSDEVLGANLFSYCENDPVNCHDESGNFSLPNWAKVAIGAVVIAGLAIATVATAGTAAVVCGTALSGAVAGATSEAVVGAVTGVLKNGWEGAIDGACSGFLSGTVIGGVSGAASAGFNILTKATRIVGKAHGTILHKLSSNMQAGRMASSGRYSQIGLNKALKTMGLNGGLQRPDVIGIGKNGTSKLVEVVSLKQNELSVMNKMSKMLAANPNSTGKVVMWVRNIGKTLY
;
A
#
# COMPACT_ATOMS: atom_id res chain seq x y z
N MET A 1 19.66 31.82 -9.87
CA MET A 1 19.35 30.41 -10.15
C MET A 1 20.67 29.66 -10.28
N VAL A 2 20.76 28.41 -9.83
CA VAL A 2 21.93 27.52 -10.01
C VAL A 2 21.46 26.29 -10.74
N GLU A 3 22.20 25.87 -11.77
CA GLU A 3 21.95 24.67 -12.55
C GLU A 3 23.18 23.77 -12.47
N TYR A 4 22.97 22.48 -12.13
CA TYR A 4 24.00 21.46 -12.16
C TYR A 4 23.67 20.45 -13.23
N LYS A 5 24.67 20.02 -14.01
CA LYS A 5 24.54 18.92 -14.98
C LYS A 5 25.45 17.79 -14.58
N TYR A 6 24.94 16.58 -14.71
CA TYR A 6 25.63 15.35 -14.35
C TYR A 6 25.57 14.34 -15.51
N ASP A 7 26.52 13.43 -15.53
CA ASP A 7 26.38 12.21 -16.35
C ASP A 7 25.46 11.20 -15.66
N ALA A 8 25.22 10.05 -16.28
CA ALA A 8 24.38 8.98 -15.74
C ALA A 8 24.89 8.45 -14.39
N TRP A 9 26.19 8.58 -14.11
CA TRP A 9 26.85 8.13 -12.89
C TRP A 9 26.98 9.23 -11.82
N GLY A 10 26.42 10.41 -12.07
CA GLY A 10 26.47 11.51 -11.14
C GLY A 10 27.79 12.31 -11.15
N ARG A 11 28.67 12.14 -12.14
CA ARG A 11 29.83 13.00 -12.28
C ARG A 11 29.38 14.41 -12.62
N PRO A 12 29.82 15.45 -11.89
CA PRO A 12 29.49 16.82 -12.24
C PRO A 12 30.13 17.20 -13.60
N LEU A 13 29.28 17.57 -14.55
CA LEU A 13 29.70 18.01 -15.88
C LEU A 13 29.80 19.55 -15.95
N SER A 14 28.82 20.25 -15.40
CA SER A 14 28.83 21.71 -15.35
C SER A 14 28.00 22.25 -14.18
N LYS A 15 28.40 23.45 -13.74
CA LYS A 15 27.67 24.25 -12.75
C LYS A 15 27.53 25.66 -13.34
N ALA A 16 26.28 26.09 -13.59
CA ALA A 16 26.00 27.34 -14.27
C ALA A 16 24.94 28.17 -13.50
N GLY A 17 24.84 29.45 -13.85
CA GLY A 17 23.86 30.39 -13.28
C GLY A 17 24.50 31.52 -12.48
N THR A 18 23.71 32.54 -12.18
CA THR A 18 24.16 33.76 -11.52
C THR A 18 24.70 33.58 -10.10
N LEU A 19 24.29 32.48 -9.44
CA LEU A 19 24.69 32.14 -8.07
C LEU A 19 25.55 30.86 -8.01
N ALA A 20 26.13 30.45 -9.16
CA ALA A 20 26.90 29.21 -9.26
C ALA A 20 28.16 29.20 -8.38
N THR A 21 28.83 30.34 -8.25
CA THR A 21 30.05 30.49 -7.46
C THR A 21 29.81 30.69 -5.97
N THR A 22 28.62 31.06 -5.57
CA THR A 22 28.25 31.33 -4.17
C THR A 22 27.37 30.21 -3.64
N LEU A 23 26.02 30.28 -3.81
CA LEU A 23 25.10 29.27 -3.37
C LEU A 23 25.37 27.90 -3.98
N GLY A 24 25.78 27.86 -5.26
CA GLY A 24 26.08 26.61 -5.93
C GLY A 24 27.31 25.89 -5.37
N THR A 25 28.20 26.55 -4.63
CA THR A 25 29.29 25.89 -3.92
C THR A 25 28.90 25.47 -2.50
N LEU A 26 28.02 26.26 -1.86
CA LEU A 26 27.56 25.98 -0.50
C LEU A 26 26.48 24.89 -0.43
N GLN A 27 25.76 24.62 -1.55
CA GLN A 27 24.72 23.60 -1.59
C GLN A 27 25.32 22.19 -1.56
N PRO A 28 25.11 21.42 -0.47
CA PRO A 28 25.67 20.08 -0.37
C PRO A 28 24.84 19.03 -1.14
N PHE A 29 23.53 19.25 -1.29
CA PHE A 29 22.68 18.28 -1.98
C PHE A 29 22.75 18.47 -3.50
N ARG A 30 23.19 17.42 -4.21
CA ARG A 30 23.42 17.48 -5.66
C ARG A 30 22.76 16.32 -6.41
N TYR A 31 23.53 15.50 -7.10
CA TYR A 31 23.02 14.38 -7.90
C TYR A 31 22.02 13.54 -7.08
N ARG A 32 20.78 13.41 -7.56
CA ARG A 32 19.69 12.65 -6.91
C ARG A 32 19.39 13.04 -5.46
N GLY A 33 19.78 14.24 -5.04
CA GLY A 33 19.57 14.69 -3.66
C GLY A 33 20.57 14.14 -2.65
N TYR A 34 21.64 13.46 -3.09
CA TYR A 34 22.70 13.00 -2.21
C TYR A 34 23.55 14.15 -1.71
N ALA A 35 24.04 14.04 -0.51
CA ALA A 35 25.00 15.00 0.04
C ALA A 35 26.36 14.79 -0.62
N TYR A 36 26.85 15.82 -1.31
CA TYR A 36 28.16 15.82 -1.97
C TYR A 36 29.22 16.42 -1.05
N ASP A 37 30.28 15.69 -0.85
CA ASP A 37 31.45 16.13 -0.15
C ASP A 37 32.51 16.64 -1.17
N GLU A 38 32.79 17.92 -1.12
CA GLU A 38 33.76 18.58 -2.03
C GLU A 38 35.20 18.11 -1.81
N GLU A 39 35.55 17.71 -0.57
CA GLU A 39 36.93 17.31 -0.24
C GLU A 39 37.24 15.93 -0.79
N THR A 40 36.33 15.00 -0.65
CA THR A 40 36.47 13.61 -1.13
C THR A 40 35.98 13.41 -2.55
N CYS A 41 35.21 14.35 -3.09
CA CYS A 41 34.48 14.25 -4.36
C CYS A 41 33.54 13.04 -4.41
N CYS A 42 32.93 12.68 -3.26
CA CYS A 42 32.02 11.55 -3.10
C CYS A 42 30.62 12.00 -2.67
N TYR A 43 29.64 11.16 -2.94
CA TYR A 43 28.30 11.32 -2.41
C TYR A 43 28.09 10.46 -1.19
N TYR A 44 27.49 11.03 -0.14
CA TYR A 44 27.08 10.30 1.05
C TYR A 44 25.62 9.87 0.93
N LEU A 45 25.37 8.55 0.97
CA LEU A 45 24.07 7.90 0.84
C LEU A 45 23.67 7.24 2.17
N TYR A 46 23.71 7.98 3.28
CA TYR A 46 23.38 7.52 4.64
C TYR A 46 24.27 6.38 5.18
N ASN A 47 24.41 5.28 4.46
CA ASN A 47 25.14 4.10 4.92
C ASN A 47 26.50 3.93 4.23
N ARG A 48 26.64 4.42 3.00
CA ARG A 48 27.86 4.27 2.20
C ARG A 48 28.24 5.56 1.49
N TYR A 49 29.53 5.66 1.15
CA TYR A 49 30.06 6.70 0.27
C TYR A 49 30.14 6.18 -1.17
N TYR A 50 29.57 6.91 -2.09
CA TYR A 50 29.58 6.62 -3.51
C TYR A 50 30.55 7.55 -4.25
N SER A 51 31.46 6.96 -5.01
CA SER A 51 32.39 7.70 -5.87
C SER A 51 31.87 7.74 -7.31
N PRO A 52 31.41 8.89 -7.81
CA PRO A 52 31.00 9.01 -9.19
C PRO A 52 32.19 8.85 -10.18
N LYS A 53 33.42 9.11 -9.73
CA LYS A 53 34.63 8.90 -10.52
C LYS A 53 34.88 7.43 -10.84
N TRP A 54 34.60 6.54 -9.88
CA TRP A 54 34.82 5.10 -10.02
C TRP A 54 33.52 4.34 -10.30
N SER A 55 32.38 5.05 -10.36
CA SER A 55 31.05 4.48 -10.61
C SER A 55 30.67 3.37 -9.63
N ARG A 56 31.12 3.47 -8.35
CA ARG A 56 30.90 2.47 -7.30
C ARG A 56 30.94 3.04 -5.89
N PHE A 57 30.47 2.28 -4.94
CA PHE A 57 30.67 2.57 -3.53
C PHE A 57 32.13 2.37 -3.14
N ILE A 58 32.59 3.17 -2.15
CA ILE A 58 33.93 3.03 -1.56
C ILE A 58 33.93 1.94 -0.48
N ASN A 59 32.81 1.78 0.22
CA ASN A 59 32.62 0.80 1.27
C ASN A 59 31.85 -0.40 0.71
N ALA A 60 32.21 -1.60 1.16
CA ALA A 60 31.43 -2.81 0.88
C ALA A 60 30.04 -2.72 1.50
N ASP A 61 29.06 -3.40 0.90
CA ASP A 61 27.73 -3.57 1.49
C ASP A 61 27.78 -4.42 2.75
N ALA A 62 26.74 -4.32 3.58
CA ALA A 62 26.66 -5.12 4.81
C ALA A 62 26.64 -6.62 4.48
N ALA A 63 27.49 -7.40 5.16
CA ALA A 63 27.68 -8.82 4.92
C ALA A 63 26.41 -9.68 5.10
N ASN A 64 25.36 -9.16 5.72
CA ASN A 64 24.08 -9.85 5.94
C ASN A 64 23.36 -10.22 4.63
N LEU A 65 23.62 -9.50 3.54
CA LEU A 65 23.06 -9.79 2.21
C LEU A 65 23.72 -11.01 1.53
N ILE A 66 24.89 -11.43 2.00
CA ILE A 66 25.63 -12.57 1.43
C ILE A 66 25.01 -13.91 1.86
N VAL A 67 24.27 -13.93 2.97
CA VAL A 67 23.74 -15.18 3.57
C VAL A 67 22.49 -15.69 2.88
N ASP A 68 21.71 -14.81 2.24
CA ASP A 68 20.42 -15.19 1.61
C ASP A 68 20.52 -15.63 0.14
N THR A 69 21.69 -15.49 -0.49
CA THR A 69 21.90 -15.88 -1.90
C THR A 69 22.94 -16.98 -2.03
N SER A 70 22.64 -18.16 -1.45
CA SER A 70 23.59 -19.29 -1.37
C SER A 70 24.04 -19.84 -2.72
N ASP A 71 23.40 -19.49 -3.84
CA ASP A 71 23.77 -19.98 -5.19
C ASP A 71 24.42 -18.91 -6.10
N GLU A 72 24.46 -17.63 -5.70
CA GLU A 72 25.04 -16.53 -6.50
C GLU A 72 26.17 -15.76 -5.81
N VAL A 73 26.79 -16.31 -4.79
CA VAL A 73 27.83 -15.64 -3.98
C VAL A 73 29.05 -15.15 -4.80
N LEU A 74 29.31 -15.76 -5.95
CA LEU A 74 30.41 -15.37 -6.84
C LEU A 74 30.10 -14.18 -7.77
N GLY A 75 28.83 -13.75 -7.86
CA GLY A 75 28.38 -12.63 -8.71
C GLY A 75 28.07 -11.34 -7.97
N ALA A 76 27.90 -11.36 -6.66
CA ALA A 76 27.49 -10.17 -5.90
C ALA A 76 28.66 -9.20 -5.71
N ASN A 77 28.71 -8.16 -6.53
CA ASN A 77 29.68 -7.05 -6.37
C ASN A 77 29.20 -6.12 -5.25
N LEU A 78 29.73 -6.29 -4.04
CA LEU A 78 29.38 -5.52 -2.84
C LEU A 78 29.64 -4.00 -2.97
N PHE A 79 30.33 -3.57 -4.00
CA PHE A 79 30.65 -2.18 -4.26
C PHE A 79 29.83 -1.59 -5.43
N SER A 80 28.97 -2.38 -6.09
CA SER A 80 28.19 -1.91 -7.22
C SER A 80 27.17 -0.85 -6.78
N TYR A 81 27.06 0.21 -7.56
CA TYR A 81 26.01 1.20 -7.46
C TYR A 81 24.91 0.87 -8.46
N CYS A 82 23.68 0.71 -7.99
CA CYS A 82 22.51 0.43 -8.82
C CYS A 82 22.71 -0.78 -9.77
N GLU A 83 23.41 -1.84 -9.33
CA GLU A 83 23.71 -3.03 -10.16
C GLU A 83 24.37 -2.68 -11.51
N ASN A 84 25.13 -1.59 -11.57
CA ASN A 84 25.70 -0.98 -12.77
C ASN A 84 24.70 -0.41 -13.78
N ASP A 85 23.45 -0.20 -13.38
CA ASP A 85 22.41 0.47 -14.18
C ASP A 85 21.87 1.73 -13.49
N PRO A 86 22.66 2.83 -13.43
CA PRO A 86 22.26 4.06 -12.75
C PRO A 86 21.18 4.85 -13.51
N VAL A 87 20.82 4.45 -14.73
CA VAL A 87 19.74 5.11 -15.48
C VAL A 87 18.38 4.63 -14.98
N ASN A 88 18.24 3.33 -14.75
CA ASN A 88 16.96 2.70 -14.39
C ASN A 88 16.81 2.45 -12.90
N CYS A 89 17.90 2.54 -12.12
CA CYS A 89 17.92 2.27 -10.68
C CYS A 89 18.32 3.50 -9.87
N HIS A 90 17.80 3.58 -8.66
CA HIS A 90 18.13 4.59 -7.66
C HIS A 90 18.33 3.94 -6.30
N ASP A 91 19.45 4.23 -5.64
CA ASP A 91 19.74 3.75 -4.29
C ASP A 91 19.53 4.90 -3.29
N GLU A 92 18.44 4.88 -2.54
CA GLU A 92 18.10 5.95 -1.59
C GLU A 92 18.91 5.88 -0.29
N SER A 93 19.33 4.69 0.10
CA SER A 93 19.92 4.42 1.42
C SER A 93 21.40 4.05 1.38
N GLY A 94 21.93 3.76 0.21
CA GLY A 94 23.27 3.22 0.05
C GLY A 94 23.40 1.73 0.38
N ASN A 95 22.32 0.96 0.41
CA ASN A 95 22.34 -0.48 0.69
C ASN A 95 21.73 -1.31 -0.43
N PHE A 96 20.57 -0.90 -0.94
CA PHE A 96 19.83 -1.70 -1.90
C PHE A 96 19.07 -0.81 -2.88
N SER A 97 19.21 -1.09 -4.17
CA SER A 97 18.46 -0.40 -5.20
C SER A 97 17.53 -1.36 -5.93
N LEU A 98 16.25 -1.00 -6.01
CA LEU A 98 15.28 -1.68 -6.85
C LEU A 98 14.95 -0.80 -8.05
N PRO A 99 14.94 -1.34 -9.28
CA PRO A 99 14.41 -0.60 -10.43
C PRO A 99 12.91 -0.34 -10.22
N ASN A 100 12.41 0.76 -10.78
CA ASN A 100 11.04 1.20 -10.58
C ASN A 100 9.99 0.16 -10.96
N TRP A 101 10.23 -0.61 -12.05
CA TRP A 101 9.35 -1.69 -12.44
C TRP A 101 9.26 -2.81 -11.38
N ALA A 102 10.39 -3.13 -10.71
CA ALA A 102 10.43 -4.15 -9.66
C ALA A 102 9.67 -3.68 -8.41
N LYS A 103 9.80 -2.42 -8.01
CA LYS A 103 9.02 -1.82 -6.90
C LYS A 103 7.52 -1.98 -7.13
N VAL A 104 7.05 -1.66 -8.35
CA VAL A 104 5.64 -1.82 -8.74
C VAL A 104 5.24 -3.29 -8.81
N ALA A 105 6.08 -4.15 -9.38
CA ALA A 105 5.80 -5.57 -9.49
C ALA A 105 5.66 -6.24 -8.13
N ILE A 106 6.56 -5.97 -7.18
CA ILE A 106 6.50 -6.51 -5.81
C ILE A 106 5.22 -6.03 -5.11
N GLY A 107 4.91 -4.74 -5.17
CA GLY A 107 3.67 -4.21 -4.59
C GLY A 107 2.42 -4.86 -5.19
N ALA A 108 2.39 -5.06 -6.50
CA ALA A 108 1.29 -5.73 -7.20
C ALA A 108 1.16 -7.20 -6.78
N VAL A 109 2.28 -7.94 -6.64
CA VAL A 109 2.29 -9.34 -6.17
C VAL A 109 1.76 -9.44 -4.74
N VAL A 110 2.14 -8.52 -3.84
CA VAL A 110 1.62 -8.48 -2.46
C VAL A 110 0.10 -8.26 -2.46
N ILE A 111 -0.40 -7.29 -3.25
CA ILE A 111 -1.83 -7.03 -3.37
C ILE A 111 -2.56 -8.27 -3.93
N ALA A 112 -2.03 -8.88 -4.99
CA ALA A 112 -2.61 -10.08 -5.59
C ALA A 112 -2.61 -11.27 -4.63
N GLY A 113 -1.53 -11.49 -3.89
CA GLY A 113 -1.43 -12.54 -2.88
C GLY A 113 -2.45 -12.37 -1.75
N LEU A 114 -2.61 -11.13 -1.24
CA LEU A 114 -3.63 -10.81 -0.25
C LEU A 114 -5.05 -10.99 -0.80
N ALA A 115 -5.28 -10.66 -2.07
CA ALA A 115 -6.57 -10.88 -2.73
C ALA A 115 -6.91 -12.37 -2.83
N ILE A 116 -5.95 -13.21 -3.25
CA ILE A 116 -6.10 -14.67 -3.32
C ILE A 116 -6.37 -15.24 -1.92
N ALA A 117 -5.56 -14.86 -0.93
CA ALA A 117 -5.74 -15.30 0.46
C ALA A 117 -7.11 -14.92 1.01
N THR A 118 -7.60 -13.70 0.72
CA THR A 118 -8.93 -13.22 1.15
C THR A 118 -10.06 -14.07 0.56
N VAL A 119 -9.91 -14.57 -0.65
CA VAL A 119 -10.93 -15.41 -1.32
C VAL A 119 -10.82 -16.88 -0.91
N ALA A 120 -9.62 -17.39 -0.74
CA ALA A 120 -9.36 -18.79 -0.43
C ALA A 120 -9.70 -19.15 1.03
N THR A 121 -9.57 -18.19 1.95
CA THR A 121 -9.84 -18.40 3.38
C THR A 121 -11.29 -18.13 3.76
N ALA A 122 -11.68 -18.47 4.98
CA ALA A 122 -13.01 -18.23 5.53
C ALA A 122 -12.94 -17.75 6.99
N GLY A 123 -14.05 -17.20 7.49
CA GLY A 123 -14.17 -16.77 8.88
C GLY A 123 -13.22 -15.62 9.23
N THR A 124 -12.53 -15.74 10.37
CA THR A 124 -11.62 -14.72 10.90
C THR A 124 -10.42 -14.47 9.99
N ALA A 125 -9.86 -15.53 9.40
CA ALA A 125 -8.70 -15.40 8.51
C ALA A 125 -9.04 -14.58 7.25
N ALA A 126 -10.20 -14.84 6.62
CA ALA A 126 -10.64 -14.05 5.46
C ALA A 126 -10.80 -12.56 5.80
N VAL A 127 -11.30 -12.25 7.01
CA VAL A 127 -11.48 -10.88 7.47
C VAL A 127 -10.14 -10.18 7.73
N VAL A 128 -9.18 -10.86 8.33
CA VAL A 128 -7.82 -10.33 8.54
C VAL A 128 -7.14 -10.08 7.20
N CYS A 129 -7.17 -11.04 6.27
CA CYS A 129 -6.64 -10.87 4.92
C CYS A 129 -7.34 -9.72 4.16
N GLY A 130 -8.66 -9.60 4.29
CA GLY A 130 -9.44 -8.51 3.68
C GLY A 130 -9.06 -7.13 4.23
N THR A 131 -8.75 -7.04 5.53
CA THR A 131 -8.26 -5.80 6.13
C THR A 131 -6.85 -5.48 5.69
N ALA A 132 -5.97 -6.48 5.64
CA ALA A 132 -4.61 -6.33 5.11
C ALA A 132 -4.65 -5.82 3.66
N LEU A 133 -5.49 -6.42 2.82
CA LEU A 133 -5.68 -5.98 1.43
C LEU A 133 -6.17 -4.54 1.34
N SER A 134 -7.19 -4.17 2.15
CA SER A 134 -7.69 -2.79 2.13
C SER A 134 -6.65 -1.78 2.60
N GLY A 135 -5.82 -2.16 3.57
CA GLY A 135 -4.69 -1.36 4.04
C GLY A 135 -3.60 -1.23 2.99
N ALA A 136 -3.22 -2.34 2.35
CA ALA A 136 -2.21 -2.36 1.29
C ALA A 136 -2.61 -1.46 0.10
N VAL A 137 -3.86 -1.55 -0.37
CA VAL A 137 -4.35 -0.71 -1.48
C VAL A 137 -4.41 0.78 -1.07
N ALA A 138 -4.92 1.08 0.13
CA ALA A 138 -4.99 2.46 0.61
C ALA A 138 -3.60 3.05 0.84
N GLY A 139 -2.67 2.29 1.43
CA GLY A 139 -1.29 2.68 1.63
C GLY A 139 -0.57 2.92 0.32
N ALA A 140 -0.67 1.97 -0.63
CA ALA A 140 -0.06 2.09 -1.94
C ALA A 140 -0.46 3.38 -2.67
N THR A 141 -1.75 3.71 -2.65
CA THR A 141 -2.25 4.92 -3.34
C THR A 141 -1.84 6.21 -2.64
N SER A 142 -1.93 6.28 -1.30
CA SER A 142 -1.57 7.47 -0.54
C SER A 142 -0.06 7.76 -0.60
N GLU A 143 0.77 6.75 -0.38
CA GLU A 143 2.22 6.91 -0.39
C GLU A 143 2.78 7.13 -1.79
N ALA A 144 2.17 6.55 -2.83
CA ALA A 144 2.55 6.85 -4.22
C ALA A 144 2.33 8.32 -4.56
N VAL A 145 1.21 8.92 -4.13
CA VAL A 145 0.95 10.35 -4.34
C VAL A 145 1.93 11.22 -3.56
N VAL A 146 2.16 10.92 -2.28
CA VAL A 146 3.13 11.65 -1.46
C VAL A 146 4.54 11.51 -2.04
N GLY A 147 4.94 10.31 -2.43
CA GLY A 147 6.21 10.03 -3.07
C GLY A 147 6.39 10.80 -4.38
N ALA A 148 5.36 10.83 -5.23
CA ALA A 148 5.41 11.61 -6.47
C ALA A 148 5.61 13.11 -6.20
N VAL A 149 4.83 13.70 -5.29
CA VAL A 149 4.94 15.13 -4.95
C VAL A 149 6.32 15.46 -4.37
N THR A 150 6.81 14.66 -3.42
CA THR A 150 8.14 14.86 -2.83
C THR A 150 9.25 14.64 -3.85
N GLY A 151 9.08 13.68 -4.76
CA GLY A 151 10.01 13.40 -5.85
C GLY A 151 10.10 14.57 -6.84
N VAL A 152 8.97 15.17 -7.22
CA VAL A 152 8.97 16.39 -8.08
C VAL A 152 9.77 17.51 -7.44
N LEU A 153 9.60 17.72 -6.14
CA LEU A 153 10.32 18.79 -5.42
C LEU A 153 11.82 18.55 -5.34
N LYS A 154 12.26 17.28 -5.37
CA LYS A 154 13.68 16.90 -5.31
C LYS A 154 14.35 16.91 -6.69
N ASN A 155 13.79 16.19 -7.66
CA ASN A 155 14.43 15.86 -8.93
C ASN A 155 13.54 16.08 -10.16
N GLY A 156 12.51 16.91 -10.06
CA GLY A 156 11.58 17.17 -11.16
C GLY A 156 10.78 15.91 -11.55
N TRP A 157 10.52 15.75 -12.86
CA TRP A 157 9.64 14.68 -13.36
C TRP A 157 10.19 13.26 -13.12
N GLU A 158 11.50 13.06 -13.26
CA GLU A 158 12.14 11.76 -12.99
C GLU A 158 12.01 11.38 -11.50
N GLY A 159 12.21 12.34 -10.61
CA GLY A 159 11.98 12.16 -9.19
C GLY A 159 10.52 11.84 -8.85
N ALA A 160 9.56 12.38 -9.61
CA ALA A 160 8.14 12.05 -9.44
C ALA A 160 7.86 10.56 -9.68
N ILE A 161 8.41 10.01 -10.75
CA ILE A 161 8.21 8.59 -11.10
C ILE A 161 8.86 7.68 -10.05
N ASP A 162 10.10 7.94 -9.69
CA ASP A 162 10.81 7.15 -8.67
C ASP A 162 10.13 7.23 -7.30
N GLY A 163 9.78 8.44 -6.87
CA GLY A 163 9.03 8.67 -5.64
C GLY A 163 7.68 7.98 -5.61
N ALA A 164 6.94 8.00 -6.73
CA ALA A 164 5.67 7.30 -6.85
C ALA A 164 5.85 5.78 -6.73
N CYS A 165 6.85 5.20 -7.41
CA CYS A 165 7.12 3.76 -7.38
C CYS A 165 7.59 3.29 -5.98
N SER A 166 8.45 4.06 -5.34
CA SER A 166 8.92 3.79 -3.97
C SER A 166 7.78 3.91 -2.97
N GLY A 167 6.97 4.96 -3.06
CA GLY A 167 5.78 5.16 -2.25
C GLY A 167 4.73 4.06 -2.45
N PHE A 168 4.52 3.61 -3.69
CA PHE A 168 3.62 2.49 -3.97
C PHE A 168 4.07 1.20 -3.25
N LEU A 169 5.34 0.86 -3.33
CA LEU A 169 5.89 -0.32 -2.66
C LEU A 169 5.80 -0.21 -1.12
N SER A 170 6.34 0.85 -0.54
CA SER A 170 6.34 1.05 0.92
C SER A 170 4.92 1.12 1.48
N GLY A 171 4.03 1.85 0.84
CA GLY A 171 2.64 1.98 1.21
C GLY A 171 1.88 0.64 1.13
N THR A 172 2.17 -0.19 0.13
CA THR A 172 1.60 -1.54 0.02
C THR A 172 1.97 -2.40 1.23
N VAL A 173 3.25 -2.44 1.59
CA VAL A 173 3.76 -3.28 2.68
C VAL A 173 3.27 -2.76 4.03
N ILE A 174 3.53 -1.48 4.33
CA ILE A 174 3.15 -0.87 5.62
C ILE A 174 1.64 -0.90 5.81
N GLY A 175 0.87 -0.53 4.79
CA GLY A 175 -0.59 -0.55 4.83
C GLY A 175 -1.15 -1.95 5.02
N GLY A 176 -0.57 -2.96 4.34
CA GLY A 176 -0.97 -4.36 4.50
C GLY A 176 -0.72 -4.89 5.92
N VAL A 177 0.46 -4.66 6.46
CA VAL A 177 0.84 -5.09 7.83
C VAL A 177 -0.03 -4.37 8.87
N SER A 178 -0.20 -3.06 8.78
CA SER A 178 -1.01 -2.29 9.74
C SER A 178 -2.49 -2.69 9.68
N GLY A 179 -3.02 -2.94 8.46
CA GLY A 179 -4.37 -3.44 8.26
C GLY A 179 -4.59 -4.81 8.91
N ALA A 180 -3.68 -5.76 8.68
CA ALA A 180 -3.75 -7.08 9.30
C ALA A 180 -3.65 -7.01 10.83
N ALA A 181 -2.69 -6.25 11.35
CA ALA A 181 -2.46 -6.09 12.78
C ALA A 181 -3.68 -5.49 13.49
N SER A 182 -4.29 -4.44 12.91
CA SER A 182 -5.46 -3.78 13.51
C SER A 182 -6.68 -4.70 13.57
N ALA A 183 -6.93 -5.50 12.53
CA ALA A 183 -8.02 -6.48 12.53
C ALA A 183 -7.74 -7.62 13.53
N GLY A 184 -6.52 -8.18 13.49
CA GLY A 184 -6.11 -9.25 14.39
C GLY A 184 -6.20 -8.84 15.86
N PHE A 185 -5.70 -7.66 16.20
CA PHE A 185 -5.78 -7.11 17.56
C PHE A 185 -7.23 -6.96 18.01
N ASN A 186 -8.11 -6.37 17.18
CA ASN A 186 -9.51 -6.16 17.55
C ASN A 186 -10.32 -7.46 17.64
N ILE A 187 -10.00 -8.46 16.78
CA ILE A 187 -10.63 -9.78 16.87
C ILE A 187 -10.22 -10.49 18.16
N LEU A 188 -8.92 -10.46 18.50
CA LEU A 188 -8.39 -11.16 19.68
C LEU A 188 -8.76 -10.45 21.00
N THR A 189 -8.61 -9.12 21.06
CA THR A 189 -8.78 -8.38 22.32
C THR A 189 -10.20 -7.92 22.60
N LYS A 190 -10.97 -7.60 21.55
CA LYS A 190 -12.35 -7.09 21.68
C LYS A 190 -13.41 -8.14 21.43
N ALA A 191 -13.03 -9.39 21.31
CA ALA A 191 -13.94 -10.54 21.14
C ALA A 191 -14.97 -10.35 20.01
N THR A 192 -14.56 -9.75 18.88
CA THR A 192 -15.43 -9.65 17.69
C THR A 192 -15.63 -11.04 17.09
N ARG A 193 -16.83 -11.56 17.20
CA ARG A 193 -17.19 -12.89 16.65
C ARG A 193 -17.51 -12.75 15.17
N ILE A 194 -16.82 -13.52 14.32
CA ILE A 194 -17.11 -13.58 12.89
C ILE A 194 -17.79 -14.90 12.54
N VAL A 195 -18.93 -14.81 11.84
CA VAL A 195 -19.74 -15.98 11.47
C VAL A 195 -20.06 -15.96 9.97
N GLY A 196 -19.99 -17.13 9.34
CA GLY A 196 -20.27 -17.28 7.91
C GLY A 196 -19.05 -17.07 7.02
N LYS A 197 -19.32 -17.05 5.72
CA LYS A 197 -18.31 -16.83 4.66
C LYS A 197 -18.94 -16.02 3.53
N ALA A 198 -18.15 -15.19 2.88
CA ALA A 198 -18.58 -14.44 1.70
C ALA A 198 -18.95 -15.40 0.55
N HIS A 199 -19.94 -15.01 -0.26
CA HIS A 199 -20.43 -15.79 -1.38
C HIS A 199 -20.29 -15.03 -2.71
N GLY A 200 -20.64 -15.66 -3.81
CA GLY A 200 -20.63 -15.03 -5.13
C GLY A 200 -19.30 -15.15 -5.88
N THR A 201 -19.11 -14.26 -6.84
CA THR A 201 -17.89 -14.18 -7.66
C THR A 201 -16.65 -13.81 -6.84
N ILE A 202 -15.45 -13.98 -7.42
CA ILE A 202 -14.19 -13.62 -6.77
C ILE A 202 -14.20 -12.16 -6.28
N LEU A 203 -14.57 -11.22 -7.15
CA LEU A 203 -14.64 -9.80 -6.81
C LEU A 203 -15.67 -9.51 -5.73
N HIS A 204 -16.80 -10.19 -5.74
CA HIS A 204 -17.85 -10.05 -4.72
C HIS A 204 -17.35 -10.55 -3.35
N LYS A 205 -16.72 -11.72 -3.30
CA LYS A 205 -16.09 -12.26 -2.07
C LYS A 205 -15.04 -11.34 -1.53
N LEU A 206 -14.16 -10.83 -2.41
CA LEU A 206 -13.09 -9.92 -2.06
C LEU A 206 -13.65 -8.65 -1.39
N SER A 207 -14.62 -8.01 -2.04
CA SER A 207 -15.26 -6.80 -1.52
C SER A 207 -15.97 -7.05 -0.18
N SER A 208 -16.72 -8.13 -0.05
CA SER A 208 -17.41 -8.48 1.19
C SER A 208 -16.43 -8.71 2.34
N ASN A 209 -15.32 -9.43 2.10
CA ASN A 209 -14.29 -9.67 3.11
C ASN A 209 -13.54 -8.38 3.49
N MET A 210 -13.26 -7.49 2.53
CA MET A 210 -12.67 -6.18 2.81
C MET A 210 -13.58 -5.30 3.68
N GLN A 211 -14.90 -5.28 3.40
CA GLN A 211 -15.84 -4.54 4.23
C GLN A 211 -15.95 -5.14 5.65
N ALA A 212 -16.00 -6.45 5.78
CA ALA A 212 -15.96 -7.12 7.08
C ALA A 212 -14.65 -6.83 7.84
N GLY A 213 -13.53 -6.81 7.14
CA GLY A 213 -12.23 -6.46 7.70
C GLY A 213 -12.19 -5.04 8.26
N ARG A 214 -12.70 -4.05 7.50
CA ARG A 214 -12.81 -2.66 7.97
C ARG A 214 -13.71 -2.54 9.21
N MET A 215 -14.77 -3.33 9.26
CA MET A 215 -15.64 -3.37 10.44
C MET A 215 -14.94 -4.00 11.64
N ALA A 216 -14.21 -5.09 11.45
CA ALA A 216 -13.43 -5.74 12.51
C ALA A 216 -12.33 -4.81 13.05
N SER A 217 -11.56 -4.14 12.17
CA SER A 217 -10.50 -3.23 12.55
C SER A 217 -11.00 -2.02 13.34
N SER A 218 -12.26 -1.60 13.11
CA SER A 218 -12.85 -0.48 13.88
C SER A 218 -13.09 -0.80 15.36
N GLY A 219 -13.18 -2.09 15.73
CA GLY A 219 -13.46 -2.56 17.09
C GLY A 219 -14.84 -2.16 17.66
N ARG A 220 -15.73 -1.60 16.83
CA ARG A 220 -17.07 -1.13 17.22
C ARG A 220 -18.09 -2.26 17.28
N TYR A 221 -17.83 -3.37 16.60
CA TYR A 221 -18.78 -4.48 16.43
C TYR A 221 -18.43 -5.65 17.35
N SER A 222 -19.43 -6.23 17.99
CA SER A 222 -19.31 -7.45 18.78
C SER A 222 -19.39 -8.71 17.89
N GLN A 223 -20.14 -8.61 16.79
CA GLN A 223 -20.32 -9.70 15.85
C GLN A 223 -20.38 -9.20 14.42
N ILE A 224 -19.75 -9.94 13.49
CA ILE A 224 -19.82 -9.69 12.05
C ILE A 224 -20.30 -10.95 11.36
N GLY A 225 -21.36 -10.84 10.56
CA GLY A 225 -21.92 -11.91 9.74
C GLY A 225 -21.58 -11.72 8.28
N LEU A 226 -21.05 -12.75 7.63
CA LEU A 226 -20.83 -12.81 6.18
C LEU A 226 -21.92 -13.68 5.57
N ASN A 227 -22.73 -13.12 4.65
CA ASN A 227 -23.85 -13.80 4.00
C ASN A 227 -24.78 -14.54 4.99
N LYS A 228 -25.11 -13.90 6.09
CA LYS A 228 -26.02 -14.44 7.12
C LYS A 228 -27.40 -13.84 7.00
N ALA A 229 -28.41 -14.65 7.31
CA ALA A 229 -29.78 -14.15 7.37
C ALA A 229 -29.93 -13.16 8.54
N LEU A 230 -30.73 -12.10 8.36
CA LEU A 230 -30.99 -11.09 9.39
C LEU A 230 -31.48 -11.74 10.68
N LYS A 231 -32.42 -12.70 10.57
CA LYS A 231 -32.94 -13.45 11.72
C LYS A 231 -31.87 -14.16 12.53
N THR A 232 -30.83 -14.73 11.87
CA THR A 232 -29.72 -15.43 12.58
C THR A 232 -28.78 -14.50 13.29
N MET A 233 -28.85 -13.22 12.98
CA MET A 233 -28.06 -12.15 13.61
C MET A 233 -28.87 -11.31 14.61
N GLY A 234 -30.09 -11.75 14.93
CA GLY A 234 -30.98 -11.05 15.87
C GLY A 234 -31.63 -9.79 15.31
N LEU A 235 -31.72 -9.66 13.98
CA LEU A 235 -32.32 -8.53 13.30
C LEU A 235 -33.68 -8.93 12.65
N ASN A 236 -34.54 -7.94 12.45
CA ASN A 236 -35.78 -8.11 11.72
C ASN A 236 -35.52 -8.21 10.20
N GLY A 237 -36.42 -8.85 9.44
CA GLY A 237 -36.29 -9.03 7.99
C GLY A 237 -36.12 -10.48 7.54
N GLY A 238 -36.27 -11.44 8.46
CA GLY A 238 -36.42 -12.85 8.15
C GLY A 238 -35.19 -13.49 7.51
N LEU A 239 -35.38 -14.10 6.33
CA LEU A 239 -34.34 -14.82 5.60
C LEU A 239 -33.50 -13.92 4.67
N GLN A 240 -33.74 -12.61 4.63
CA GLN A 240 -32.89 -11.69 3.85
C GLN A 240 -31.46 -11.78 4.31
N ARG A 241 -30.54 -11.86 3.33
CA ARG A 241 -29.11 -12.03 3.58
C ARG A 241 -28.36 -10.87 2.93
N PRO A 242 -27.97 -9.86 3.69
CA PRO A 242 -26.96 -8.91 3.23
C PRO A 242 -25.60 -9.57 3.17
N ASP A 243 -24.72 -9.01 2.35
CA ASP A 243 -23.36 -9.56 2.17
C ASP A 243 -22.53 -9.47 3.44
N VAL A 244 -22.65 -8.35 4.17
CA VAL A 244 -22.02 -8.18 5.47
C VAL A 244 -22.99 -7.54 6.46
N ILE A 245 -23.03 -8.07 7.66
CA ILE A 245 -23.78 -7.54 8.81
C ILE A 245 -22.80 -7.27 9.94
N GLY A 246 -22.82 -6.08 10.52
CA GLY A 246 -22.10 -5.79 11.77
C GLY A 246 -23.08 -5.48 12.88
N ILE A 247 -22.99 -6.19 13.98
CA ILE A 247 -23.76 -5.92 15.21
C ILE A 247 -22.87 -5.12 16.14
N GLY A 248 -23.23 -3.87 16.39
CA GLY A 248 -22.52 -2.96 17.28
C GLY A 248 -22.70 -3.32 18.74
N LYS A 249 -21.74 -2.93 19.57
CA LYS A 249 -21.79 -3.14 21.03
C LYS A 249 -22.87 -2.30 21.71
N ASN A 250 -23.34 -1.25 21.03
CA ASN A 250 -24.37 -0.31 21.50
C ASN A 250 -25.77 -0.64 20.94
N GLY A 251 -25.98 -1.83 20.40
CA GLY A 251 -27.28 -2.24 19.83
C GLY A 251 -27.57 -1.69 18.42
N THR A 252 -26.69 -0.88 17.86
CA THR A 252 -26.80 -0.47 16.45
C THR A 252 -26.30 -1.56 15.52
N SER A 253 -26.76 -1.57 14.28
CA SER A 253 -26.24 -2.49 13.28
C SER A 253 -25.86 -1.79 11.99
N LYS A 254 -24.99 -2.44 11.20
CA LYS A 254 -24.58 -1.98 9.88
C LYS A 254 -24.76 -3.08 8.86
N LEU A 255 -25.49 -2.78 7.82
CA LEU A 255 -25.76 -3.68 6.71
C LEU A 255 -24.96 -3.23 5.48
N VAL A 256 -24.28 -4.14 4.80
CA VAL A 256 -23.54 -3.85 3.57
C VAL A 256 -23.96 -4.81 2.48
N GLU A 257 -24.29 -4.26 1.32
CA GLU A 257 -24.53 -4.97 0.07
C GLU A 257 -23.43 -4.62 -0.94
N VAL A 258 -22.97 -5.61 -1.66
CA VAL A 258 -21.99 -5.48 -2.73
C VAL A 258 -22.68 -5.73 -4.07
N VAL A 259 -22.67 -4.73 -4.93
CA VAL A 259 -23.29 -4.88 -6.27
C VAL A 259 -22.36 -5.66 -7.18
N SER A 260 -22.82 -6.79 -7.70
CA SER A 260 -22.12 -7.55 -8.74
C SER A 260 -22.28 -6.87 -10.09
N LEU A 261 -21.32 -7.06 -11.00
CA LEU A 261 -21.31 -6.46 -12.36
C LEU A 261 -22.61 -6.73 -13.18
N LYS A 262 -23.29 -7.85 -12.89
CA LYS A 262 -24.51 -8.27 -13.57
C LYS A 262 -25.79 -7.86 -12.84
N GLN A 263 -25.70 -7.25 -11.67
CA GLN A 263 -26.87 -6.85 -10.88
C GLN A 263 -27.31 -5.42 -11.20
N ASN A 264 -28.63 -5.22 -11.21
CA ASN A 264 -29.20 -3.88 -11.30
C ASN A 264 -29.04 -3.18 -9.94
N GLU A 265 -28.34 -2.04 -9.93
CA GLU A 265 -28.07 -1.21 -8.76
C GLU A 265 -29.37 -0.85 -8.02
N LEU A 266 -30.40 -0.43 -8.75
CA LEU A 266 -31.70 -0.05 -8.18
C LEU A 266 -32.35 -1.20 -7.40
N SER A 267 -32.20 -2.43 -7.89
CA SER A 267 -32.72 -3.62 -7.20
C SER A 267 -32.02 -3.86 -5.86
N VAL A 268 -30.67 -3.68 -5.83
CA VAL A 268 -29.89 -3.82 -4.59
C VAL A 268 -30.20 -2.71 -3.60
N MET A 269 -30.39 -1.47 -4.09
CA MET A 269 -30.80 -0.34 -3.26
C MET A 269 -32.19 -0.55 -2.66
N ASN A 270 -33.15 -1.04 -3.45
CA ASN A 270 -34.48 -1.36 -2.96
C ASN A 270 -34.46 -2.50 -1.91
N LYS A 271 -33.60 -3.52 -2.10
CA LYS A 271 -33.38 -4.57 -1.11
C LYS A 271 -32.84 -3.97 0.20
N MET A 272 -31.84 -3.10 0.12
CA MET A 272 -31.24 -2.41 1.28
C MET A 272 -32.28 -1.55 2.01
N SER A 273 -33.05 -0.77 1.28
CA SER A 273 -34.11 0.07 1.84
C SER A 273 -35.13 -0.74 2.65
N LYS A 274 -35.59 -1.90 2.14
CA LYS A 274 -36.48 -2.79 2.85
C LYS A 274 -35.89 -3.36 4.14
N MET A 275 -34.59 -3.71 4.11
CA MET A 275 -33.89 -4.21 5.29
C MET A 275 -33.73 -3.11 6.36
N LEU A 276 -33.46 -1.87 5.95
CA LEU A 276 -33.35 -0.74 6.87
C LEU A 276 -34.68 -0.33 7.47
N ALA A 277 -35.76 -0.34 6.67
CA ALA A 277 -37.11 -0.08 7.17
C ALA A 277 -37.54 -1.07 8.26
N ALA A 278 -37.09 -2.33 8.15
CA ALA A 278 -37.36 -3.35 9.18
C ALA A 278 -36.44 -3.20 10.42
N ASN A 279 -35.37 -2.43 10.34
CA ASN A 279 -34.38 -2.27 11.40
C ASN A 279 -33.96 -0.79 11.55
N PRO A 280 -34.76 0.05 12.22
CA PRO A 280 -34.55 1.50 12.27
C PRO A 280 -33.23 1.91 12.93
N ASN A 281 -32.62 1.06 13.78
CA ASN A 281 -31.32 1.29 14.40
C ASN A 281 -30.14 0.81 13.53
N SER A 282 -30.39 0.53 12.25
CA SER A 282 -29.38 0.07 11.32
C SER A 282 -28.96 1.15 10.34
N THR A 283 -27.69 1.12 9.94
CA THR A 283 -27.16 1.91 8.83
C THR A 283 -26.87 1.01 7.64
N GLY A 284 -27.14 1.49 6.42
CA GLY A 284 -26.90 0.75 5.17
C GLY A 284 -25.72 1.30 4.38
N LYS A 285 -25.03 0.43 3.68
CA LYS A 285 -24.00 0.79 2.69
C LYS A 285 -24.10 -0.11 1.48
N VAL A 286 -24.23 0.48 0.29
CA VAL A 286 -24.14 -0.23 -0.98
C VAL A 286 -22.77 0.07 -1.60
N VAL A 287 -22.03 -0.99 -1.97
CA VAL A 287 -20.67 -0.88 -2.52
C VAL A 287 -20.69 -1.32 -3.97
N MET A 288 -20.24 -0.44 -4.87
CA MET A 288 -20.14 -0.71 -6.30
C MET A 288 -18.68 -0.78 -6.73
N TRP A 289 -18.34 -1.77 -7.56
CA TRP A 289 -16.95 -2.02 -7.96
C TRP A 289 -16.46 -1.20 -9.16
N VAL A 290 -17.35 -0.62 -9.98
CA VAL A 290 -16.95 -0.12 -11.32
C VAL A 290 -17.25 1.37 -11.60
N ARG A 291 -18.03 2.08 -10.77
CA ARG A 291 -18.37 3.48 -11.12
C ARG A 291 -18.26 4.56 -10.06
N ASN A 292 -18.15 4.23 -8.78
CA ASN A 292 -17.86 5.23 -7.75
C ASN A 292 -17.56 4.56 -6.41
N ILE A 293 -16.50 5.00 -5.75
CA ILE A 293 -16.14 4.63 -4.40
C ILE A 293 -17.32 5.01 -3.47
N GLY A 294 -18.10 4.00 -3.07
CA GLY A 294 -19.01 4.04 -1.93
C GLY A 294 -19.99 5.21 -1.83
N LYS A 295 -21.15 5.14 -2.47
CA LYS A 295 -22.30 5.95 -2.03
C LYS A 295 -22.82 5.39 -0.71
N THR A 296 -22.75 6.19 0.35
CA THR A 296 -23.42 5.89 1.63
C THR A 296 -24.86 6.35 1.50
N LEU A 297 -25.80 5.41 1.64
CA LEU A 297 -27.20 5.73 1.86
C LEU A 297 -27.45 5.67 3.37
N TYR A 298 -28.03 6.71 3.89
CA TYR A 298 -28.36 7.18 5.24
C TYR A 298 -28.40 6.17 6.37
#